data_6bf514ccb6016c2c791b52190da910be
#
_entry.id   6bf514ccb6016c2c791b52190da910be
#
_cell.length_a   1.000
_cell.length_b   1.000
_cell.length_c   1.000
_cell.angle_alpha   90.00
_cell.angle_beta   90.00
_cell.angle_gamma   90.00
#
_symmetry.space_group_name_H-M   'P 1'
#
loop_
_entity.id
_entity.type
_entity.pdbx_description
1 polymer ?
#
loop_
_entity_poly.entity_id
_entity_poly.type
_entity_poly.pdbx_seq_one_letter_code
_entity_poly.pdbx_strand_id
1 'polypeptide(L)'
;MFLPGESHLSSAGSRGFSTIDTWVFDLDNTLYPSDARVWPQVDERITLYVMQLYGLDGISARALQKHFYHRYGTTLKALMVEEKVDPYHFLDFAHDIDHSTIRLDAALGDAIEQLPGRKLILTNGSRRHAENVAAKLGILDHFEDVFDIAAADFIPKPERSTYERFLDRHGVDPHRSALFEDIARNLVVPHDLGMATVLVVPRTIDPFREAFEQEAVKEPHIDHITNDLAAFLNERVLPAIR
;
A
#
# COMPACT_ATOMS: atom_id res chain seq x y z
N MET A 1 5.58 -12.78 14.92
CA MET A 1 5.22 -14.11 14.41
C MET A 1 3.87 -14.46 15.02
N PHE A 2 2.88 -14.74 14.20
CA PHE A 2 1.55 -15.19 14.69
C PHE A 2 1.66 -16.58 15.31
N LEU A 3 0.88 -16.83 16.37
CA LEU A 3 0.72 -18.19 16.88
C LEU A 3 -0.15 -19.01 15.91
N PRO A 4 -0.05 -20.36 15.90
CA PRO A 4 -0.93 -21.19 15.07
C PRO A 4 -2.41 -20.89 15.36
N GLY A 5 -3.13 -20.45 14.32
CA GLY A 5 -4.55 -20.06 14.42
C GLY A 5 -4.80 -18.58 14.71
N GLU A 6 -3.78 -17.76 14.96
CA GLU A 6 -3.93 -16.30 15.08
C GLU A 6 -3.63 -15.63 13.74
N SER A 7 -4.54 -14.78 13.26
CA SER A 7 -4.36 -13.96 12.06
C SER A 7 -4.22 -12.47 12.37
N HIS A 8 -4.47 -12.07 13.63
CA HIS A 8 -4.53 -10.66 14.04
C HIS A 8 -3.86 -10.42 15.37
N LEU A 9 -3.10 -9.33 15.48
CA LEU A 9 -2.48 -8.85 16.72
C LEU A 9 -2.84 -7.38 16.93
N SER A 10 -2.89 -6.97 18.21
CA SER A 10 -3.02 -5.55 18.58
C SER A 10 -1.96 -5.19 19.62
N SER A 11 -1.44 -3.97 19.57
CA SER A 11 -0.50 -3.47 20.57
C SER A 11 -1.24 -3.00 21.83
N ALA A 12 -0.54 -2.97 22.97
CA ALA A 12 -1.10 -2.38 24.18
C ALA A 12 -1.27 -0.85 23.97
N GLY A 13 -2.50 -0.34 24.19
CA GLY A 13 -2.81 1.06 23.96
C GLY A 13 -3.13 1.40 22.50
N SER A 14 -3.36 0.40 21.63
CA SER A 14 -3.75 0.59 20.23
C SER A 14 -5.01 1.44 20.10
N ARG A 15 -5.05 2.28 19.05
CA ARG A 15 -6.24 3.05 18.68
C ARG A 15 -7.32 2.08 18.18
N GLY A 16 -8.53 2.27 18.70
CA GLY A 16 -9.70 1.48 18.28
C GLY A 16 -10.39 2.08 17.06
N PHE A 17 -11.44 1.41 16.59
CA PHE A 17 -12.16 1.79 15.37
C PHE A 17 -13.50 2.49 15.61
N SER A 18 -13.96 2.62 16.86
CA SER A 18 -15.31 3.09 17.20
C SER A 18 -15.65 4.51 16.75
N THR A 19 -14.65 5.34 16.53
CA THR A 19 -14.81 6.74 16.08
C THR A 19 -14.41 6.96 14.62
N ILE A 20 -13.98 5.90 13.92
CA ILE A 20 -13.48 5.99 12.56
C ILE A 20 -14.65 6.09 11.57
N ASP A 21 -14.55 7.06 10.65
CA ASP A 21 -15.48 7.27 9.54
C ASP A 21 -14.78 7.42 8.18
N THR A 22 -13.45 7.38 8.17
CA THR A 22 -12.65 7.42 6.94
C THR A 22 -11.61 6.30 6.93
N TRP A 23 -11.72 5.44 5.94
CA TRP A 23 -10.91 4.24 5.76
C TRP A 23 -9.97 4.43 4.58
N VAL A 24 -8.68 4.44 4.84
CA VAL A 24 -7.64 4.67 3.85
C VAL A 24 -6.88 3.37 3.64
N PHE A 25 -6.72 2.97 2.39
CA PHE A 25 -6.04 1.73 2.05
C PHE A 25 -4.88 2.04 1.09
N ASP A 26 -3.71 1.52 1.40
CA ASP A 26 -2.73 1.29 0.35
C ASP A 26 -3.25 0.23 -0.63
N LEU A 27 -2.61 0.12 -1.79
CA LEU A 27 -3.04 -0.78 -2.85
C LEU A 27 -2.23 -2.07 -2.87
N ASP A 28 -0.93 -1.95 -3.21
CA ASP A 28 -0.08 -3.07 -3.58
C ASP A 28 0.29 -3.92 -2.36
N ASN A 29 -0.03 -5.22 -2.39
CA ASN A 29 0.09 -6.17 -1.28
C ASN A 29 -0.73 -5.82 -0.02
N THR A 30 -1.62 -4.82 -0.11
CA THR A 30 -2.58 -4.45 0.93
C THR A 30 -3.99 -4.89 0.55
N LEU A 31 -4.55 -4.38 -0.56
CA LEU A 31 -5.89 -4.75 -1.05
C LEU A 31 -5.90 -6.12 -1.75
N TYR A 32 -4.77 -6.63 -2.15
CA TYR A 32 -4.60 -7.99 -2.65
C TYR A 32 -3.39 -8.64 -1.97
N PRO A 33 -3.41 -9.97 -1.75
CA PRO A 33 -2.30 -10.66 -1.11
C PRO A 33 -1.10 -10.80 -2.07
N SER A 34 0.10 -10.91 -1.53
CA SER A 34 1.35 -11.00 -2.32
C SER A 34 1.39 -12.20 -3.28
N ASP A 35 0.64 -13.27 -2.99
CA ASP A 35 0.51 -14.46 -3.85
C ASP A 35 -0.33 -14.21 -5.11
N ALA A 36 -1.02 -13.09 -5.24
CA ALA A 36 -1.65 -12.66 -6.49
C ALA A 36 -0.64 -12.33 -7.60
N ARG A 37 0.66 -12.24 -7.27
CA ARG A 37 1.78 -12.05 -8.20
C ARG A 37 1.66 -10.81 -9.10
N VAL A 38 1.04 -9.76 -8.59
CA VAL A 38 0.94 -8.46 -9.27
C VAL A 38 2.24 -7.69 -9.09
N TRP A 39 2.65 -7.48 -7.83
CA TRP A 39 3.86 -6.75 -7.50
C TRP A 39 5.14 -7.31 -8.15
N PRO A 40 5.39 -8.62 -8.22
CA PRO A 40 6.54 -9.15 -8.93
C PRO A 40 6.65 -8.70 -10.39
N GLN A 41 5.52 -8.58 -11.10
CA GLN A 41 5.53 -8.10 -12.49
C GLN A 41 5.91 -6.62 -12.56
N VAL A 42 5.36 -5.77 -11.66
CA VAL A 42 5.73 -4.34 -11.56
C VAL A 42 7.23 -4.20 -11.30
N ASP A 43 7.75 -4.96 -10.33
CA ASP A 43 9.16 -4.94 -9.94
C ASP A 43 10.10 -5.40 -11.07
N GLU A 44 9.72 -6.42 -11.85
CA GLU A 44 10.43 -6.85 -13.07
C GLU A 44 10.39 -5.78 -14.16
N ARG A 45 9.26 -5.12 -14.37
CA ARG A 45 9.13 -4.01 -15.34
C ARG A 45 10.00 -2.82 -14.95
N ILE A 46 10.07 -2.47 -13.66
CA ILE A 46 10.98 -1.43 -13.15
C ILE A 46 12.43 -1.82 -13.42
N THR A 47 12.83 -3.07 -13.16
CA THR A 47 14.18 -3.56 -13.46
C THR A 47 14.47 -3.43 -14.96
N LEU A 48 13.54 -3.82 -15.81
CA LEU A 48 13.67 -3.73 -17.26
C LEU A 48 13.83 -2.26 -17.73
N TYR A 49 13.09 -1.34 -17.13
CA TYR A 49 13.25 0.09 -17.43
C TYR A 49 14.65 0.59 -17.10
N VAL A 50 15.19 0.22 -15.94
CA VAL A 50 16.55 0.55 -15.52
C VAL A 50 17.60 -0.08 -16.47
N MET A 51 17.39 -1.35 -16.87
CA MET A 51 18.24 -2.01 -17.86
C MET A 51 18.32 -1.21 -19.16
N GLN A 52 17.18 -0.81 -19.70
CA GLN A 52 17.11 -0.07 -20.97
C GLN A 52 17.71 1.32 -20.87
N LEU A 53 17.44 2.02 -19.76
CA LEU A 53 17.92 3.39 -19.57
C LEU A 53 19.45 3.47 -19.45
N TYR A 54 20.05 2.53 -18.71
CA TYR A 54 21.49 2.56 -18.43
C TYR A 54 22.32 1.58 -19.28
N GLY A 55 21.69 0.76 -20.10
CA GLY A 55 22.40 -0.27 -20.88
C GLY A 55 23.02 -1.37 -20.00
N LEU A 56 22.40 -1.70 -18.87
CA LEU A 56 22.89 -2.67 -17.89
C LEU A 56 22.33 -4.08 -18.13
N ASP A 57 23.05 -5.09 -17.67
CA ASP A 57 22.49 -6.43 -17.50
C ASP A 57 21.48 -6.46 -16.35
N GLY A 58 20.66 -7.53 -16.27
CA GLY A 58 19.57 -7.64 -15.30
C GLY A 58 20.03 -7.63 -13.84
N ILE A 59 21.20 -8.19 -13.53
CA ILE A 59 21.73 -8.23 -12.14
C ILE A 59 22.15 -6.84 -11.71
N SER A 60 22.91 -6.14 -12.56
CA SER A 60 23.38 -4.78 -12.31
C SER A 60 22.23 -3.79 -12.22
N ALA A 61 21.24 -3.90 -13.12
CA ALA A 61 20.02 -3.07 -13.08
C ALA A 61 19.19 -3.30 -11.81
N ARG A 62 19.05 -4.56 -11.40
CA ARG A 62 18.36 -4.91 -10.15
C ARG A 62 19.06 -4.31 -8.92
N ALA A 63 20.38 -4.40 -8.85
CA ALA A 63 21.15 -3.81 -7.77
C ALA A 63 20.99 -2.27 -7.74
N LEU A 64 21.02 -1.61 -8.90
CA LEU A 64 20.81 -0.17 -9.01
C LEU A 64 19.38 0.23 -8.63
N GLN A 65 18.37 -0.51 -9.07
CA GLN A 65 16.97 -0.32 -8.67
C GLN A 65 16.81 -0.37 -7.14
N LYS A 66 17.41 -1.37 -6.47
CA LYS A 66 17.36 -1.50 -5.01
C LYS A 66 18.12 -0.35 -4.32
N HIS A 67 19.26 0.07 -4.85
CA HIS A 67 19.97 1.25 -4.36
C HIS A 67 19.09 2.51 -4.43
N PHE A 68 18.42 2.74 -5.55
CA PHE A 68 17.48 3.85 -5.71
C PHE A 68 16.31 3.80 -4.74
N TYR A 69 15.71 2.62 -4.56
CA TYR A 69 14.65 2.42 -3.60
C TYR A 69 15.06 2.78 -2.17
N HIS A 70 16.22 2.29 -1.73
CA HIS A 70 16.74 2.58 -0.38
C HIS A 70 17.09 4.06 -0.19
N ARG A 71 17.65 4.70 -1.21
CA ARG A 71 18.13 6.08 -1.10
C ARG A 71 17.04 7.13 -1.27
N TYR A 72 16.09 6.90 -2.18
CA TYR A 72 15.09 7.90 -2.59
C TYR A 72 13.65 7.54 -2.20
N GLY A 73 13.43 6.38 -1.60
CA GLY A 73 12.12 5.86 -1.26
C GLY A 73 11.41 5.12 -2.41
N THR A 74 11.64 5.53 -3.66
CA THR A 74 11.19 4.83 -4.87
C THR A 74 12.21 4.95 -5.99
N THR A 75 12.24 3.99 -6.91
CA THR A 75 13.05 4.05 -8.13
C THR A 75 12.65 5.24 -9.00
N LEU A 76 11.36 5.51 -9.13
CA LEU A 76 10.84 6.67 -9.87
C LEU A 76 11.45 7.98 -9.37
N LYS A 77 11.44 8.21 -8.06
CA LYS A 77 12.00 9.43 -7.46
C LYS A 77 13.48 9.61 -7.82
N ALA A 78 14.26 8.54 -7.74
CA ALA A 78 15.66 8.56 -8.12
C ALA A 78 15.83 8.96 -9.60
N LEU A 79 15.10 8.30 -10.50
CA LEU A 79 15.21 8.55 -11.95
C LEU A 79 14.75 9.96 -12.33
N MET A 80 13.75 10.51 -11.66
CA MET A 80 13.36 11.92 -11.86
C MET A 80 14.45 12.89 -11.43
N VAL A 81 15.13 12.62 -10.31
CA VAL A 81 16.18 13.50 -9.78
C VAL A 81 17.47 13.41 -10.61
N GLU A 82 17.94 12.19 -10.88
CA GLU A 82 19.23 11.94 -11.50
C GLU A 82 19.19 12.06 -13.03
N GLU A 83 18.15 11.51 -13.67
CA GLU A 83 18.07 11.37 -15.14
C GLU A 83 16.99 12.25 -15.79
N LYS A 84 16.20 12.97 -15.00
CA LYS A 84 15.09 13.80 -15.50
C LYS A 84 14.05 12.99 -16.29
N VAL A 85 13.85 11.72 -15.92
CA VAL A 85 12.87 10.84 -16.54
C VAL A 85 11.48 11.44 -16.40
N ASP A 86 10.68 11.37 -17.48
CA ASP A 86 9.26 11.68 -17.41
C ASP A 86 8.53 10.65 -16.51
N PRO A 87 7.95 11.08 -15.39
CA PRO A 87 7.31 10.17 -14.45
C PRO A 87 6.11 9.43 -15.05
N TYR A 88 5.35 10.05 -15.93
CA TYR A 88 4.21 9.40 -16.57
C TYR A 88 4.63 8.28 -17.51
N HIS A 89 5.67 8.51 -18.30
CA HIS A 89 6.24 7.47 -19.16
C HIS A 89 6.78 6.29 -18.33
N PHE A 90 7.46 6.57 -17.21
CA PHE A 90 7.91 5.51 -16.30
C PHE A 90 6.76 4.72 -15.71
N LEU A 91 5.71 5.40 -15.20
CA LEU A 91 4.56 4.76 -14.58
C LEU A 91 3.77 3.91 -15.58
N ASP A 92 3.55 4.40 -16.79
CA ASP A 92 2.89 3.63 -17.85
C ASP A 92 3.69 2.37 -18.20
N PHE A 93 5.03 2.47 -18.27
CA PHE A 93 5.88 1.32 -18.52
C PHE A 93 5.87 0.32 -17.36
N ALA A 94 6.02 0.78 -16.13
CA ALA A 94 6.09 -0.07 -14.94
C ALA A 94 4.77 -0.81 -14.67
N HIS A 95 3.62 -0.19 -14.98
CA HIS A 95 2.30 -0.75 -14.75
C HIS A 95 1.67 -1.41 -15.99
N ASP A 96 2.43 -1.57 -17.07
CA ASP A 96 2.04 -2.39 -18.23
C ASP A 96 2.27 -3.89 -17.93
N ILE A 97 1.37 -4.44 -17.13
CA ILE A 97 1.43 -5.80 -16.57
C ILE A 97 0.15 -6.58 -16.86
N ASP A 98 0.21 -7.90 -16.68
CA ASP A 98 -0.96 -8.77 -16.79
C ASP A 98 -1.75 -8.80 -15.46
N HIS A 99 -2.94 -8.22 -15.49
CA HIS A 99 -3.89 -8.23 -14.36
C HIS A 99 -4.77 -9.49 -14.30
N SER A 100 -4.61 -10.47 -15.21
CA SER A 100 -5.45 -11.68 -15.25
C SER A 100 -5.25 -12.62 -14.06
N THR A 101 -4.14 -12.46 -13.33
CA THR A 101 -3.85 -13.21 -12.10
C THR A 101 -4.69 -12.74 -10.91
N ILE A 102 -5.22 -11.53 -10.96
CA ILE A 102 -6.09 -10.97 -9.92
C ILE A 102 -7.47 -11.62 -10.04
N ARG A 103 -7.94 -12.17 -8.94
CA ARG A 103 -9.28 -12.76 -8.85
C ARG A 103 -10.21 -11.85 -8.07
N LEU A 104 -11.50 -11.93 -8.40
CA LEU A 104 -12.56 -11.31 -7.61
C LEU A 104 -12.43 -11.75 -6.14
N ASP A 105 -12.44 -10.80 -5.21
CA ASP A 105 -12.46 -11.05 -3.76
C ASP A 105 -13.78 -10.54 -3.17
N ALA A 106 -14.81 -11.39 -3.25
CA ALA A 106 -16.13 -11.06 -2.75
C ALA A 106 -16.12 -10.83 -1.22
N ALA A 107 -15.28 -11.58 -0.48
CA ALA A 107 -15.21 -11.43 0.97
C ALA A 107 -14.63 -10.07 1.38
N LEU A 108 -13.62 -9.61 0.65
CA LEU A 108 -13.07 -8.26 0.86
C LEU A 108 -14.07 -7.18 0.42
N GLY A 109 -14.73 -7.37 -0.74
CA GLY A 109 -15.75 -6.46 -1.23
C GLY A 109 -16.89 -6.26 -0.24
N ASP A 110 -17.48 -7.36 0.24
CA ASP A 110 -18.57 -7.35 1.24
C ASP A 110 -18.12 -6.66 2.55
N ALA A 111 -16.88 -6.89 2.99
CA ALA A 111 -16.34 -6.27 4.19
C ALA A 111 -16.14 -4.75 4.02
N ILE A 112 -15.58 -4.31 2.88
CA ILE A 112 -15.37 -2.88 2.58
C ILE A 112 -16.71 -2.16 2.41
N GLU A 113 -17.70 -2.78 1.76
CA GLU A 113 -19.04 -2.21 1.59
C GLU A 113 -19.69 -1.89 2.93
N GLN A 114 -19.56 -2.78 3.93
CA GLN A 114 -20.13 -2.62 5.26
C GLN A 114 -19.46 -1.54 6.12
N LEU A 115 -18.27 -1.07 5.77
CA LEU A 115 -17.61 0.03 6.50
C LEU A 115 -18.42 1.32 6.33
N PRO A 116 -18.78 2.02 7.43
CA PRO A 116 -19.47 3.30 7.32
C PRO A 116 -18.53 4.40 6.84
N GLY A 117 -19.11 5.42 6.22
CA GLY A 117 -18.37 6.62 5.82
C GLY A 117 -17.52 6.43 4.57
N ARG A 118 -16.39 7.12 4.52
CA ARG A 118 -15.57 7.30 3.33
C ARG A 118 -14.52 6.19 3.19
N LYS A 119 -14.23 5.79 1.96
CA LYS A 119 -13.16 4.83 1.63
C LYS A 119 -12.30 5.43 0.54
N LEU A 120 -10.99 5.47 0.75
CA LEU A 120 -10.01 6.11 -0.12
C LEU A 120 -8.82 5.17 -0.34
N ILE A 121 -8.24 5.22 -1.54
CA ILE A 121 -6.95 4.56 -1.81
C ILE A 121 -5.84 5.60 -1.77
N LEU A 122 -4.73 5.30 -1.08
CA LEU A 122 -3.51 6.12 -1.00
C LEU A 122 -2.31 5.28 -1.42
N THR A 123 -1.84 5.43 -2.66
CA THR A 123 -0.80 4.57 -3.24
C THR A 123 0.39 5.35 -3.81
N ASN A 124 1.58 4.71 -3.80
CA ASN A 124 2.76 5.16 -4.55
C ASN A 124 2.72 4.72 -6.03
N GLY A 125 1.71 3.95 -6.43
CA GLY A 125 1.44 3.60 -7.82
C GLY A 125 0.68 4.68 -8.57
N SER A 126 0.40 4.44 -9.86
CA SER A 126 -0.45 5.33 -10.67
C SER A 126 -1.93 5.05 -10.43
N ARG A 127 -2.78 6.07 -10.63
CA ARG A 127 -4.25 5.95 -10.59
C ARG A 127 -4.76 4.82 -11.49
N ARG A 128 -4.27 4.78 -12.74
CA ARG A 128 -4.66 3.74 -13.70
C ARG A 128 -4.37 2.33 -13.20
N HIS A 129 -3.20 2.12 -12.57
CA HIS A 129 -2.87 0.84 -11.95
C HIS A 129 -3.84 0.51 -10.82
N ALA A 130 -4.09 1.45 -9.91
CA ALA A 130 -5.00 1.26 -8.80
C ALA A 130 -6.43 0.93 -9.25
N GLU A 131 -6.95 1.66 -10.22
CA GLU A 131 -8.28 1.42 -10.79
C GLU A 131 -8.38 0.04 -11.47
N ASN A 132 -7.35 -0.37 -12.23
CA ASN A 132 -7.30 -1.69 -12.86
C ASN A 132 -7.31 -2.82 -11.82
N VAL A 133 -6.50 -2.70 -10.77
CA VAL A 133 -6.43 -3.69 -9.69
C VAL A 133 -7.76 -3.74 -8.93
N ALA A 134 -8.28 -2.59 -8.49
CA ALA A 134 -9.53 -2.51 -7.73
C ALA A 134 -10.74 -3.02 -8.54
N ALA A 135 -10.78 -2.75 -9.85
CA ALA A 135 -11.82 -3.27 -10.73
C ALA A 135 -11.75 -4.80 -10.86
N LYS A 136 -10.53 -5.39 -10.96
CA LYS A 136 -10.36 -6.84 -11.01
C LYS A 136 -10.74 -7.53 -9.69
N LEU A 137 -10.47 -6.89 -8.56
CA LEU A 137 -10.91 -7.36 -7.24
C LEU A 137 -12.42 -7.21 -7.03
N GLY A 138 -13.12 -6.40 -7.86
CA GLY A 138 -14.55 -6.11 -7.72
C GLY A 138 -14.87 -5.10 -6.63
N ILE A 139 -13.91 -4.25 -6.26
CA ILE A 139 -14.03 -3.31 -5.13
C ILE A 139 -13.96 -1.83 -5.55
N LEU A 140 -13.73 -1.53 -6.84
CA LEU A 140 -13.51 -0.16 -7.30
C LEU A 140 -14.65 0.79 -6.90
N ASP A 141 -15.90 0.36 -7.05
CA ASP A 141 -17.09 1.16 -6.80
C ASP A 141 -17.30 1.49 -5.30
N HIS A 142 -16.58 0.84 -4.39
CA HIS A 142 -16.62 1.14 -2.96
C HIS A 142 -15.76 2.34 -2.58
N PHE A 143 -14.81 2.76 -3.43
CA PHE A 143 -13.89 3.84 -3.14
C PHE A 143 -14.35 5.17 -3.72
N GLU A 144 -14.27 6.23 -2.91
CA GLU A 144 -14.60 7.60 -3.30
C GLU A 144 -13.56 8.18 -4.27
N ASP A 145 -12.26 7.94 -3.99
CA ASP A 145 -11.16 8.43 -4.83
C ASP A 145 -9.90 7.59 -4.63
N VAL A 146 -8.99 7.74 -5.60
CA VAL A 146 -7.62 7.22 -5.55
C VAL A 146 -6.66 8.40 -5.49
N PHE A 147 -5.90 8.52 -4.40
CA PHE A 147 -4.78 9.46 -4.30
C PHE A 147 -3.50 8.72 -4.68
N ASP A 148 -3.04 8.96 -5.88
CA ASP A 148 -1.90 8.33 -6.48
C ASP A 148 -0.61 9.16 -6.34
N ILE A 149 0.52 8.62 -6.82
CA ILE A 149 1.82 9.29 -6.76
C ILE A 149 1.83 10.63 -7.51
N ALA A 150 1.05 10.78 -8.60
CA ALA A 150 0.96 12.03 -9.33
C ALA A 150 0.18 13.10 -8.53
N ALA A 151 -0.87 12.72 -7.82
CA ALA A 151 -1.60 13.59 -6.89
C ALA A 151 -0.72 14.07 -5.73
N ALA A 152 0.32 13.29 -5.38
CA ALA A 152 1.34 13.63 -4.39
C ALA A 152 2.50 14.46 -4.96
N ASP A 153 2.43 14.98 -6.20
CA ASP A 153 3.54 15.64 -6.91
C ASP A 153 4.80 14.75 -6.98
N PHE A 154 4.63 13.46 -7.15
CA PHE A 154 5.70 12.46 -7.20
C PHE A 154 6.57 12.42 -5.93
N ILE A 155 6.02 12.84 -4.80
CA ILE A 155 6.62 12.68 -3.48
C ILE A 155 6.03 11.41 -2.86
N PRO A 156 6.82 10.33 -2.69
CA PRO A 156 6.27 9.05 -2.27
C PRO A 156 6.02 8.99 -0.75
N LYS A 157 5.18 8.09 -0.30
CA LYS A 157 5.20 7.59 1.07
C LYS A 157 6.61 7.03 1.38
N PRO A 158 7.19 7.24 2.55
CA PRO A 158 6.61 7.78 3.79
C PRO A 158 6.80 9.29 4.01
N GLU A 159 7.05 10.09 3.00
CA GLU A 159 7.24 11.53 3.18
C GLU A 159 6.01 12.21 3.79
N ARG A 160 6.21 12.99 4.85
CA ARG A 160 5.12 13.65 5.61
C ARG A 160 4.21 14.50 4.72
N SER A 161 4.80 15.25 3.78
CA SER A 161 4.06 16.12 2.87
C SER A 161 3.07 15.37 1.98
N THR A 162 3.30 14.08 1.68
CA THR A 162 2.38 13.23 0.94
C THR A 162 1.09 13.00 1.72
N TYR A 163 1.20 12.68 3.02
CA TYR A 163 0.03 12.48 3.88
C TYR A 163 -0.70 13.78 4.17
N GLU A 164 0.01 14.86 4.48
CA GLU A 164 -0.60 16.17 4.69
C GLU A 164 -1.39 16.64 3.48
N ARG A 165 -0.82 16.50 2.27
CA ARG A 165 -1.51 16.81 1.01
C ARG A 165 -2.74 15.93 0.79
N PHE A 166 -2.66 14.63 1.11
CA PHE A 166 -3.80 13.72 1.05
C PHE A 166 -4.92 14.15 1.99
N LEU A 167 -4.58 14.42 3.26
CA LEU A 167 -5.54 14.87 4.28
C LEU A 167 -6.22 16.19 3.87
N ASP A 168 -5.43 17.17 3.43
CA ASP A 168 -5.94 18.50 3.01
C ASP A 168 -6.85 18.37 1.78
N ARG A 169 -6.43 17.61 0.76
CA ARG A 169 -7.18 17.46 -0.49
C ARG A 169 -8.55 16.83 -0.27
N HIS A 170 -8.64 15.85 0.61
CA HIS A 170 -9.88 15.12 0.86
C HIS A 170 -10.63 15.61 2.11
N GLY A 171 -10.08 16.58 2.86
CA GLY A 171 -10.67 17.05 4.11
C GLY A 171 -10.80 15.93 5.16
N VAL A 172 -9.78 15.07 5.26
CA VAL A 172 -9.77 13.92 6.18
C VAL A 172 -9.28 14.35 7.56
N ASP A 173 -10.06 14.05 8.59
CA ASP A 173 -9.60 14.16 9.98
C ASP A 173 -8.78 12.92 10.36
N PRO A 174 -7.47 13.05 10.62
CA PRO A 174 -6.62 11.92 10.96
C PRO A 174 -7.07 11.20 12.23
N HIS A 175 -7.66 11.89 13.22
CA HIS A 175 -8.17 11.27 14.45
C HIS A 175 -9.46 10.45 14.24
N ARG A 176 -10.06 10.55 13.07
CA ARG A 176 -11.25 9.80 12.68
C ARG A 176 -10.99 8.90 11.46
N SER A 177 -9.73 8.60 11.20
CA SER A 177 -9.33 7.79 10.07
C SER A 177 -8.41 6.62 10.46
N ALA A 178 -8.44 5.57 9.64
CA ALA A 178 -7.55 4.43 9.77
C ALA A 178 -6.81 4.20 8.45
N LEU A 179 -5.51 3.89 8.52
CA LEU A 179 -4.69 3.51 7.36
C LEU A 179 -4.28 2.04 7.45
N PHE A 180 -4.54 1.31 6.36
CA PHE A 180 -4.11 -0.06 6.12
C PHE A 180 -2.94 -0.05 5.13
N GLU A 181 -1.83 -0.68 5.46
CA GLU A 181 -0.56 -0.56 4.73
C GLU A 181 0.30 -1.82 4.95
N ASP A 182 1.07 -2.22 3.96
CA ASP A 182 1.92 -3.40 4.01
C ASP A 182 3.39 -3.10 4.39
N ILE A 183 3.79 -1.83 4.38
CA ILE A 183 5.16 -1.38 4.71
C ILE A 183 5.13 -0.60 6.04
N ALA A 184 5.70 -1.18 7.09
CA ALA A 184 5.68 -0.62 8.45
C ALA A 184 6.13 0.85 8.53
N ARG A 185 7.21 1.24 7.81
CA ARG A 185 7.71 2.62 7.80
C ARG A 185 6.69 3.64 7.26
N ASN A 186 5.77 3.20 6.39
CA ASN A 186 4.73 4.06 5.83
C ASN A 186 3.62 4.36 6.85
N LEU A 187 3.57 3.67 7.97
CA LEU A 187 2.62 3.90 9.06
C LEU A 187 3.14 4.90 10.11
N VAL A 188 4.43 5.26 10.11
CA VAL A 188 5.01 6.18 11.10
C VAL A 188 4.32 7.55 11.08
N VAL A 189 4.29 8.19 9.93
CA VAL A 189 3.70 9.53 9.77
C VAL A 189 2.19 9.54 10.02
N PRO A 190 1.38 8.62 9.45
CA PRO A 190 -0.05 8.53 9.77
C PRO A 190 -0.33 8.37 11.25
N HIS A 191 0.44 7.51 11.94
CA HIS A 191 0.31 7.35 13.39
C HIS A 191 0.62 8.65 14.14
N ASP A 192 1.69 9.37 13.78
CA ASP A 192 2.05 10.65 14.38
C ASP A 192 0.98 11.72 14.15
N LEU A 193 0.30 11.67 13.01
CA LEU A 193 -0.81 12.58 12.69
C LEU A 193 -2.11 12.22 13.43
N GLY A 194 -2.21 11.03 14.04
CA GLY A 194 -3.37 10.61 14.84
C GLY A 194 -4.24 9.52 14.21
N MET A 195 -3.90 9.00 13.03
CA MET A 195 -4.62 7.90 12.39
C MET A 195 -4.46 6.59 13.16
N ALA A 196 -5.48 5.76 13.19
CA ALA A 196 -5.32 4.35 13.56
C ALA A 196 -4.54 3.62 12.44
N THR A 197 -3.61 2.75 12.82
CA THR A 197 -2.69 2.13 11.86
C THR A 197 -2.80 0.61 11.89
N VAL A 198 -2.88 0.03 10.70
CA VAL A 198 -2.98 -1.43 10.52
C VAL A 198 -1.92 -1.89 9.55
N LEU A 199 -0.99 -2.71 10.01
CA LEU A 199 0.00 -3.35 9.18
C LEU A 199 -0.56 -4.65 8.60
N VAL A 200 -0.59 -4.75 7.27
CA VAL A 200 -0.98 -5.96 6.54
C VAL A 200 0.29 -6.71 6.14
N VAL A 201 0.55 -7.84 6.76
CA VAL A 201 1.74 -8.65 6.48
C VAL A 201 1.40 -9.83 5.55
N PRO A 202 2.35 -10.32 4.74
CA PRO A 202 2.10 -11.47 3.88
C PRO A 202 1.83 -12.73 4.72
N ARG A 203 1.00 -13.63 4.19
CA ARG A 203 0.74 -14.96 4.81
C ARG A 203 1.95 -15.88 4.75
N THR A 204 2.78 -15.71 3.72
CA THR A 204 4.01 -16.47 3.48
C THR A 204 5.13 -15.52 3.09
N ILE A 205 6.39 -15.96 3.29
CA ILE A 205 7.54 -15.17 2.86
C ILE A 205 7.51 -14.96 1.35
N ASP A 206 7.59 -13.69 0.93
CA ASP A 206 7.64 -13.29 -0.46
C ASP A 206 9.10 -13.00 -0.86
N PRO A 207 9.70 -13.78 -1.78
CA PRO A 207 11.10 -13.60 -2.18
C PRO A 207 11.34 -12.31 -2.99
N PHE A 208 10.30 -11.63 -3.45
CA PHE A 208 10.39 -10.38 -4.22
C PHE A 208 10.36 -9.13 -3.33
N ARG A 209 10.08 -9.28 -2.02
CA ARG A 209 10.07 -8.20 -1.05
C ARG A 209 11.34 -8.18 -0.20
N GLU A 210 11.68 -6.99 0.30
CA GLU A 210 12.76 -6.85 1.27
C GLU A 210 12.41 -7.56 2.59
N ALA A 211 13.39 -8.18 3.24
CA ALA A 211 13.16 -8.96 4.46
C ALA A 211 12.48 -8.11 5.56
N PHE A 212 12.92 -6.84 5.72
CA PHE A 212 12.37 -5.93 6.73
C PHE A 212 10.91 -5.50 6.46
N GLU A 213 10.42 -5.65 5.23
CA GLU A 213 9.03 -5.32 4.86
C GLU A 213 8.05 -6.46 5.17
N GLN A 214 8.55 -7.65 5.50
CA GLN A 214 7.74 -8.84 5.71
C GLN A 214 7.61 -9.23 7.18
N GLU A 215 8.31 -8.55 8.06
CA GLU A 215 8.30 -8.86 9.48
C GLU A 215 7.08 -8.26 10.16
N ALA A 216 6.36 -9.08 10.92
CA ALA A 216 5.32 -8.61 11.83
C ALA A 216 5.98 -7.92 13.03
N VAL A 217 6.44 -6.68 12.86
CA VAL A 217 7.17 -5.93 13.89
C VAL A 217 6.16 -5.20 14.77
N LYS A 218 6.24 -5.42 16.09
CA LYS A 218 5.50 -4.64 17.07
C LYS A 218 6.25 -3.35 17.37
N GLU A 219 5.98 -2.32 16.59
CA GLU A 219 6.50 -0.99 16.80
C GLU A 219 5.40 -0.04 17.33
N PRO A 220 5.76 1.04 18.06
CA PRO A 220 4.79 1.93 18.69
C PRO A 220 3.80 2.58 17.71
N HIS A 221 4.18 2.73 16.44
CA HIS A 221 3.36 3.32 15.39
C HIS A 221 2.47 2.30 14.66
N ILE A 222 2.41 1.04 15.13
CA ILE A 222 1.55 -0.01 14.58
C ILE A 222 0.54 -0.41 15.64
N ASP A 223 -0.71 0.03 15.47
CA ASP A 223 -1.79 -0.29 16.40
C ASP A 223 -2.24 -1.76 16.24
N HIS A 224 -2.38 -2.22 14.99
CA HIS A 224 -2.87 -3.56 14.67
C HIS A 224 -2.02 -4.21 13.57
N ILE A 225 -1.97 -5.54 13.57
CA ILE A 225 -1.28 -6.33 12.54
C ILE A 225 -2.24 -7.42 12.08
N THR A 226 -2.32 -7.63 10.77
CA THR A 226 -3.10 -8.72 10.18
C THR A 226 -2.36 -9.34 8.99
N ASN A 227 -2.62 -10.61 8.70
CA ASN A 227 -2.22 -11.27 7.47
C ASN A 227 -3.43 -11.65 6.59
N ASP A 228 -4.64 -11.20 6.98
CA ASP A 228 -5.88 -11.40 6.24
C ASP A 228 -6.78 -10.17 6.42
N LEU A 229 -6.77 -9.28 5.42
CA LEU A 229 -7.51 -8.02 5.50
C LEU A 229 -9.03 -8.25 5.60
N ALA A 230 -9.60 -9.14 4.78
CA ALA A 230 -11.03 -9.40 4.79
C ALA A 230 -11.50 -9.98 6.14
N ALA A 231 -10.77 -10.95 6.67
CA ALA A 231 -11.05 -11.50 8.00
C ALA A 231 -10.89 -10.42 9.10
N PHE A 232 -9.85 -9.59 9.03
CA PHE A 232 -9.63 -8.51 10.00
C PHE A 232 -10.76 -7.49 10.01
N LEU A 233 -11.23 -7.06 8.85
CA LEU A 233 -12.36 -6.15 8.73
C LEU A 233 -13.62 -6.77 9.37
N ASN A 234 -13.93 -8.02 9.06
CA ASN A 234 -15.12 -8.70 9.56
C ASN A 234 -15.07 -9.02 11.06
N GLU A 235 -13.91 -9.42 11.59
CA GLU A 235 -13.78 -9.95 12.94
C GLU A 235 -13.35 -8.90 13.98
N ARG A 236 -12.69 -7.83 13.54
CA ARG A 236 -12.13 -6.82 14.45
C ARG A 236 -12.69 -5.42 14.23
N VAL A 237 -12.84 -5.00 12.96
CA VAL A 237 -13.29 -3.64 12.65
C VAL A 237 -14.80 -3.52 12.75
N LEU A 238 -15.55 -4.30 11.96
CA LEU A 238 -17.02 -4.22 11.93
C LEU A 238 -17.70 -4.43 13.29
N PRO A 239 -17.24 -5.36 14.16
CA PRO A 239 -17.82 -5.47 15.51
C PRO A 239 -17.51 -4.27 16.42
N ALA A 240 -16.40 -3.57 16.21
CA ALA A 240 -15.97 -2.44 17.04
C ALA A 240 -16.69 -1.12 16.71
N ILE A 241 -17.34 -1.03 15.53
CA ILE A 241 -18.05 0.16 15.05
C ILE A 241 -19.58 0.03 15.12
N ARG A 242 -20.08 -1.14 15.52
CA ARG A 242 -21.49 -1.41 15.82
C ARG A 242 -21.81 -1.06 17.26
#